data_1ec17241d9bc4557d83971d9ecaed899
#
_entry.id   1ec17241d9bc4557d83971d9ecaed899
#
_cell.length_a   1.000
_cell.length_b   1.000
_cell.length_c   1.000
_cell.angle_alpha   90.00
_cell.angle_beta   90.00
_cell.angle_gamma   90.00
#
_symmetry.space_group_name_H-M   'P 1'
#
loop_
_entity.id
_entity.type
_entity.pdbx_description
1 polymer ?
#
loop_
_entity_poly.entity_id
_entity_poly.type
_entity_poly.pdbx_seq_one_letter_code
_entity_poly.pdbx_strand_id
1 'polypeptide(L)'
;GRATVRNPRGCMFDEPLSNLDAELRVEMGRHRARLHQELKTTMGYVAHDQIEAMTLADKSVVMDDGKVEQMGGPIDLYYKPANKCVAGFIGAPQINKLEVEGQQLTGGPVLKCGRCEIPLRSVEAEHGNRLIMGIRPEHLEPPRFGVRSARIPLPALADVIEPLGSDTLALCRVEEQELTARLTPGRVSQPGDFVELSIDPAQIHLFDD
;
A
#
# COMPACT_ATOMS: atom_id res chain seq x y z
N GLY A 1 -19.63 -25.61 -3.00
CA GLY A 1 -20.46 -25.59 -4.21
C GLY A 1 -20.33 -26.89 -5.03
N ARG A 2 -20.97 -27.01 -6.21
CA ARG A 2 -20.98 -28.24 -7.04
C ARG A 2 -19.59 -28.73 -7.46
N ALA A 3 -18.61 -27.85 -7.58
CA ALA A 3 -17.24 -28.20 -7.94
C ALA A 3 -16.52 -29.00 -6.84
N THR A 4 -16.74 -28.66 -5.57
CA THR A 4 -16.07 -29.25 -4.41
C THR A 4 -16.51 -30.69 -4.12
N VAL A 5 -17.77 -31.02 -4.44
CA VAL A 5 -18.37 -32.34 -4.19
C VAL A 5 -17.72 -33.46 -5.04
N ARG A 6 -17.08 -33.11 -6.16
CA ARG A 6 -16.48 -34.08 -7.11
C ARG A 6 -15.03 -34.44 -6.79
N ASN A 7 -14.48 -33.96 -5.70
CA ASN A 7 -13.09 -34.16 -5.27
C ASN A 7 -12.08 -33.92 -6.43
N PRO A 8 -12.11 -32.74 -7.07
CA PRO A 8 -11.26 -32.44 -8.23
C PRO A 8 -9.80 -32.25 -7.81
N ARG A 9 -8.87 -32.44 -8.75
CA ARG A 9 -7.44 -32.16 -8.55
C ARG A 9 -7.12 -30.68 -8.43
N GLY A 10 -8.02 -29.79 -8.85
CA GLY A 10 -7.94 -28.35 -8.74
C GLY A 10 -9.30 -27.70 -8.99
N CYS A 11 -9.50 -26.52 -8.42
CA CYS A 11 -10.71 -25.71 -8.59
C CYS A 11 -10.31 -24.32 -9.09
N MET A 12 -11.11 -23.78 -10.02
CA MET A 12 -11.01 -22.38 -10.44
C MET A 12 -12.25 -21.63 -10.03
N PHE A 13 -12.06 -20.45 -9.48
CA PHE A 13 -13.13 -19.55 -9.05
C PHE A 13 -12.92 -18.20 -9.71
N ASP A 14 -13.94 -17.73 -10.41
CA ASP A 14 -13.97 -16.44 -11.07
C ASP A 14 -14.87 -15.52 -10.25
N GLU A 15 -14.29 -14.57 -9.53
CA GLU A 15 -14.95 -13.57 -8.68
C GLU A 15 -16.11 -14.09 -7.82
N PRO A 16 -15.97 -15.19 -7.09
CA PRO A 16 -17.12 -15.84 -6.45
C PRO A 16 -17.70 -15.07 -5.26
N LEU A 17 -17.09 -14.01 -4.80
CA LEU A 17 -17.54 -13.18 -3.69
C LEU A 17 -18.00 -11.78 -4.12
N SER A 18 -17.92 -11.43 -5.41
CA SER A 18 -18.26 -10.09 -5.94
C SER A 18 -19.69 -9.65 -5.63
N ASN A 19 -20.64 -10.59 -5.57
CA ASN A 19 -22.06 -10.31 -5.35
C ASN A 19 -22.50 -10.42 -3.88
N LEU A 20 -21.57 -10.57 -2.94
CA LEU A 20 -21.88 -10.69 -1.51
C LEU A 20 -21.72 -9.32 -0.81
N ASP A 21 -22.54 -9.10 0.21
CA ASP A 21 -22.33 -7.99 1.14
C ASP A 21 -21.02 -8.15 1.94
N ALA A 22 -20.59 -7.07 2.57
CA ALA A 22 -19.28 -7.03 3.24
C ALA A 22 -19.15 -8.05 4.38
N GLU A 23 -20.21 -8.26 5.17
CA GLU A 23 -20.22 -9.18 6.30
C GLU A 23 -20.11 -10.63 5.82
N LEU A 24 -20.98 -11.00 4.88
CA LEU A 24 -21.01 -12.33 4.29
C LEU A 24 -19.71 -12.64 3.52
N ARG A 25 -19.09 -11.63 2.87
CA ARG A 25 -17.80 -11.78 2.19
C ARG A 25 -16.69 -12.17 3.17
N VAL A 26 -16.61 -11.51 4.31
CA VAL A 26 -15.61 -11.84 5.36
C VAL A 26 -15.84 -13.25 5.92
N GLU A 27 -17.09 -13.62 6.20
CA GLU A 27 -17.43 -14.96 6.70
C GLU A 27 -17.07 -16.05 5.68
N MET A 28 -17.46 -15.85 4.44
CA MET A 28 -17.15 -16.79 3.33
C MET A 28 -15.66 -16.89 3.05
N GLY A 29 -14.92 -15.79 3.17
CA GLY A 29 -13.46 -15.79 3.08
C GLY A 29 -12.82 -16.70 4.14
N ARG A 30 -13.24 -16.58 5.40
CA ARG A 30 -12.76 -17.45 6.50
C ARG A 30 -13.13 -18.91 6.30
N HIS A 31 -14.35 -19.18 5.86
CA HIS A 31 -14.81 -20.54 5.57
C HIS A 31 -13.96 -21.20 4.47
N ARG A 32 -13.63 -20.44 3.43
CA ARG A 32 -12.79 -20.94 2.33
C ARG A 32 -11.34 -21.17 2.74
N ALA A 33 -10.77 -20.29 3.54
CA ALA A 33 -9.42 -20.49 4.08
C ALA A 33 -9.33 -21.82 4.86
N ARG A 34 -10.34 -22.13 5.69
CA ARG A 34 -10.43 -23.44 6.38
C ARG A 34 -10.55 -24.61 5.39
N LEU A 35 -11.45 -24.47 4.40
CA LEU A 35 -11.66 -25.51 3.39
C LEU A 35 -10.39 -25.79 2.58
N HIS A 36 -9.61 -24.75 2.24
CA HIS A 36 -8.33 -24.90 1.55
C HIS A 36 -7.33 -25.71 2.38
N GLN A 37 -7.23 -25.40 3.68
CA GLN A 37 -6.36 -26.14 4.60
C GLN A 37 -6.76 -27.61 4.75
N GLU A 38 -8.07 -27.91 4.73
CA GLU A 38 -8.58 -29.28 4.85
C GLU A 38 -8.39 -30.09 3.57
N LEU A 39 -8.70 -29.49 2.42
CA LEU A 39 -8.68 -30.21 1.14
C LEU A 39 -7.27 -30.34 0.53
N LYS A 40 -6.37 -29.42 0.83
CA LYS A 40 -5.00 -29.35 0.27
C LYS A 40 -4.96 -29.45 -1.27
N THR A 41 -6.01 -28.96 -1.92
CA THR A 41 -6.14 -28.94 -3.38
C THR A 41 -5.70 -27.59 -3.92
N THR A 42 -5.16 -27.56 -5.14
CA THR A 42 -4.83 -26.30 -5.82
C THR A 42 -6.12 -25.54 -6.16
N MET A 43 -6.21 -24.31 -5.73
CA MET A 43 -7.34 -23.40 -6.00
C MET A 43 -6.84 -22.18 -6.75
N GLY A 44 -7.30 -21.98 -7.98
CA GLY A 44 -7.13 -20.73 -8.73
C GLY A 44 -8.29 -19.79 -8.42
N TYR A 45 -7.98 -18.54 -8.20
CA TYR A 45 -8.95 -17.55 -7.77
C TYR A 45 -8.73 -16.21 -8.45
N VAL A 46 -9.74 -15.68 -9.12
CA VAL A 46 -9.76 -14.32 -9.64
C VAL A 46 -10.46 -13.42 -8.64
N ALA A 47 -9.77 -12.39 -8.18
CA ALA A 47 -10.29 -11.40 -7.24
C ALA A 47 -10.01 -9.98 -7.76
N HIS A 48 -10.97 -9.09 -7.61
CA HIS A 48 -10.78 -7.65 -7.76
C HIS A 48 -10.63 -6.94 -6.42
N ASP A 49 -10.90 -7.63 -5.33
CA ASP A 49 -10.73 -7.12 -3.96
C ASP A 49 -9.31 -7.42 -3.45
N GLN A 50 -8.61 -6.38 -3.07
CA GLN A 50 -7.24 -6.48 -2.55
C GLN A 50 -7.16 -7.31 -1.27
N ILE A 51 -8.18 -7.21 -0.40
CA ILE A 51 -8.22 -7.95 0.87
C ILE A 51 -8.28 -9.44 0.59
N GLU A 52 -9.08 -9.86 -0.41
CA GLU A 52 -9.15 -11.26 -0.83
C GLU A 52 -7.80 -11.76 -1.38
N ALA A 53 -7.16 -10.97 -2.25
CA ALA A 53 -5.86 -11.31 -2.83
C ALA A 53 -4.76 -11.45 -1.76
N MET A 54 -4.84 -10.63 -0.69
CA MET A 54 -3.87 -10.65 0.41
C MET A 54 -4.10 -11.77 1.43
N THR A 55 -5.36 -12.15 1.67
CA THR A 55 -5.71 -13.02 2.80
C THR A 55 -5.94 -14.48 2.43
N LEU A 56 -6.27 -14.77 1.16
CA LEU A 56 -6.69 -16.09 0.73
C LEU A 56 -5.64 -16.85 -0.10
N ALA A 57 -4.60 -16.18 -0.57
CA ALA A 57 -3.66 -16.76 -1.50
C ALA A 57 -2.31 -17.08 -0.85
N ASP A 58 -1.75 -18.24 -1.17
CA ASP A 58 -0.33 -18.57 -0.92
C ASP A 58 0.57 -17.84 -1.94
N LYS A 59 0.05 -17.67 -3.16
CA LYS A 59 0.67 -16.92 -4.25
C LYS A 59 -0.36 -16.07 -4.96
N SER A 60 -0.02 -14.80 -5.20
CA SER A 60 -0.81 -13.88 -6.00
C SER A 60 -0.09 -13.51 -7.29
N VAL A 61 -0.84 -13.30 -8.33
CA VAL A 61 -0.38 -12.81 -9.63
C VAL A 61 -1.09 -11.50 -9.90
N VAL A 62 -0.35 -10.41 -9.98
CA VAL A 62 -0.89 -9.11 -10.41
C VAL A 62 -0.76 -9.02 -11.92
N MET A 63 -1.87 -8.71 -12.57
CA MET A 63 -1.94 -8.57 -14.02
C MET A 63 -2.45 -7.17 -14.38
N ASP A 64 -1.89 -6.60 -15.43
CA ASP A 64 -2.35 -5.35 -16.03
C ASP A 64 -2.31 -5.48 -17.54
N ASP A 65 -3.36 -5.06 -18.21
CA ASP A 65 -3.52 -5.13 -19.69
C ASP A 65 -3.11 -6.50 -20.28
N GLY A 66 -3.52 -7.61 -19.62
CA GLY A 66 -3.24 -8.98 -20.07
C GLY A 66 -1.79 -9.45 -19.84
N LYS A 67 -0.95 -8.66 -19.20
CA LYS A 67 0.44 -9.00 -18.85
C LYS A 67 0.56 -9.30 -17.37
N VAL A 68 1.47 -10.22 -17.04
CA VAL A 68 1.85 -10.49 -15.65
C VAL A 68 2.86 -9.45 -15.21
N GLU A 69 2.49 -8.59 -14.28
CA GLU A 69 3.35 -7.55 -13.71
C GLU A 69 4.26 -8.12 -12.62
N GLN A 70 3.69 -8.91 -11.72
CA GLN A 70 4.47 -9.58 -10.68
C GLN A 70 3.72 -10.81 -10.16
N MET A 71 4.49 -11.82 -9.72
CA MET A 71 3.99 -13.00 -9.03
C MET A 71 4.81 -13.25 -7.77
N GLY A 72 4.13 -13.50 -6.65
CA GLY A 72 4.80 -13.77 -5.38
C GLY A 72 3.82 -14.02 -4.24
N GLY A 73 4.34 -14.20 -3.03
CA GLY A 73 3.52 -14.17 -1.83
C GLY A 73 2.87 -12.79 -1.65
N PRO A 74 1.64 -12.71 -1.12
CA PRO A 74 0.96 -11.41 -0.92
C PRO A 74 1.81 -10.40 -0.15
N ILE A 75 2.50 -10.84 0.87
CA ILE A 75 3.38 -10.02 1.71
C ILE A 75 4.60 -9.51 0.91
N ASP A 76 5.16 -10.34 0.01
CA ASP A 76 6.27 -9.89 -0.84
C ASP A 76 5.81 -8.83 -1.84
N LEU A 77 4.62 -8.99 -2.43
CA LEU A 77 4.02 -7.98 -3.32
C LEU A 77 3.78 -6.65 -2.59
N TYR A 78 3.41 -6.71 -1.31
CA TYR A 78 3.17 -5.54 -0.49
C TYR A 78 4.46 -4.77 -0.18
N TYR A 79 5.52 -5.48 0.28
CA TYR A 79 6.76 -4.85 0.72
C TYR A 79 7.78 -4.63 -0.40
N LYS A 80 7.67 -5.39 -1.50
CA LYS A 80 8.61 -5.34 -2.63
C LYS A 80 7.87 -5.31 -3.97
N PRO A 81 7.02 -4.30 -4.20
CA PRO A 81 6.33 -4.17 -5.48
C PRO A 81 7.35 -3.90 -6.59
N ALA A 82 7.21 -4.61 -7.71
CA ALA A 82 8.13 -4.48 -8.84
C ALA A 82 7.97 -3.15 -9.59
N ASN A 83 6.78 -2.56 -9.55
CA ASN A 83 6.46 -1.31 -10.23
C ASN A 83 5.28 -0.57 -9.60
N LYS A 84 4.98 0.63 -10.12
CA LYS A 84 3.89 1.50 -9.65
C LYS A 84 2.49 0.90 -9.80
N CYS A 85 2.30 -0.01 -10.76
CA CYS A 85 1.04 -0.73 -10.94
C CYS A 85 0.79 -1.71 -9.78
N VAL A 86 1.75 -2.59 -9.50
CA VAL A 86 1.68 -3.54 -8.39
C VAL A 86 1.53 -2.83 -7.05
N ALA A 87 2.33 -1.78 -6.82
CA ALA A 87 2.27 -0.98 -5.60
C ALA A 87 0.89 -0.35 -5.37
N GLY A 88 0.26 0.13 -6.45
CA GLY A 88 -1.07 0.74 -6.40
C GLY A 88 -2.20 -0.27 -6.24
N PHE A 89 -2.02 -1.49 -6.76
CA PHE A 89 -3.03 -2.54 -6.65
C PHE A 89 -3.05 -3.18 -5.26
N ILE A 90 -1.90 -3.33 -4.61
CA ILE A 90 -1.76 -4.02 -3.32
C ILE A 90 -1.74 -3.02 -2.16
N GLY A 91 -2.72 -3.09 -1.28
CA GLY A 91 -2.85 -2.27 -0.06
C GLY A 91 -4.07 -1.36 -0.07
N ALA A 92 -4.76 -1.25 1.07
CA ALA A 92 -5.94 -0.40 1.28
C ALA A 92 -5.74 0.48 2.53
N PRO A 93 -5.72 1.81 2.36
CA PRO A 93 -5.77 2.58 1.13
C PRO A 93 -4.57 2.33 0.19
N GLN A 94 -4.70 2.79 -1.06
CA GLN A 94 -3.61 2.67 -2.03
C GLN A 94 -2.35 3.42 -1.58
N ILE A 95 -1.20 2.98 -2.09
CA ILE A 95 0.07 3.68 -1.88
C ILE A 95 0.01 5.11 -2.44
N ASN A 96 0.51 6.08 -1.69
CA ASN A 96 0.71 7.44 -2.19
C ASN A 96 1.81 7.43 -3.25
N LYS A 97 1.62 8.19 -4.31
CA LYS A 97 2.57 8.36 -5.40
C LYS A 97 2.91 9.85 -5.52
N LEU A 98 4.09 10.23 -5.08
CA LEU A 98 4.55 11.60 -5.08
C LEU A 98 5.65 11.77 -6.12
N GLU A 99 5.54 12.80 -6.93
CA GLU A 99 6.60 13.17 -7.86
C GLU A 99 7.78 13.76 -7.08
N VAL A 100 8.96 13.23 -7.32
CA VAL A 100 10.18 13.66 -6.65
C VAL A 100 11.32 13.77 -7.65
N GLU A 101 12.32 14.58 -7.29
CA GLU A 101 13.53 14.75 -8.09
C GLU A 101 14.74 14.21 -7.33
N GLY A 102 15.52 13.35 -7.98
CA GLY A 102 16.79 12.88 -7.45
C GLY A 102 17.84 13.98 -7.51
N GLN A 103 18.52 14.26 -6.41
CA GLN A 103 19.61 15.22 -6.35
C GLN A 103 20.82 14.63 -5.62
N GLN A 104 22.02 14.92 -6.13
CA GLN A 104 23.26 14.55 -5.46
C GLN A 104 23.79 15.76 -4.70
N LEU A 105 23.78 15.68 -3.35
CA LEU A 105 24.35 16.71 -2.48
C LEU A 105 25.69 16.26 -1.89
N THR A 106 26.41 17.18 -1.25
CA THR A 106 27.69 16.90 -0.58
C THR A 106 27.56 15.83 0.53
N GLY A 107 26.35 15.66 1.10
CA GLY A 107 26.04 14.66 2.14
C GLY A 107 25.53 13.33 1.63
N GLY A 108 25.43 13.15 0.31
CA GLY A 108 24.87 11.97 -0.34
C GLY A 108 23.63 12.28 -1.20
N PRO A 109 23.00 11.25 -1.77
CA PRO A 109 21.83 11.41 -2.59
C PRO A 109 20.59 11.74 -1.75
N VAL A 110 19.76 12.62 -2.28
CA VAL A 110 18.49 13.01 -1.68
C VAL A 110 17.37 12.98 -2.72
N LEU A 111 16.17 12.73 -2.27
CA LEU A 111 14.95 13.00 -3.04
C LEU A 111 14.40 14.35 -2.60
N LYS A 112 14.11 15.19 -3.56
CA LYS A 112 13.45 16.46 -3.33
C LYS A 112 11.96 16.33 -3.62
N CYS A 113 11.14 16.52 -2.60
CA CYS A 113 9.69 16.63 -2.69
C CYS A 113 9.32 18.04 -2.26
N GLY A 114 9.17 18.94 -3.23
CA GLY A 114 8.99 20.35 -2.96
C GLY A 114 10.13 20.94 -2.12
N ARG A 115 9.81 21.37 -0.89
CA ARG A 115 10.80 21.92 0.08
C ARG A 115 11.42 20.84 0.97
N CYS A 116 10.89 19.62 0.94
CA CYS A 116 11.41 18.54 1.74
C CYS A 116 12.55 17.83 1.04
N GLU A 117 13.64 17.57 1.76
CA GLU A 117 14.79 16.79 1.32
C GLU A 117 14.81 15.48 2.09
N ILE A 118 14.74 14.36 1.37
CA ILE A 118 14.68 13.03 1.93
C ILE A 118 16.00 12.32 1.61
N PRO A 119 16.94 12.20 2.58
CA PRO A 119 18.21 11.52 2.34
C PRO A 119 17.99 10.03 2.09
N LEU A 120 18.62 9.51 1.05
CA LEU A 120 18.63 8.10 0.71
C LEU A 120 19.90 7.42 1.25
N ARG A 121 19.73 6.19 1.76
CA ARG A 121 20.87 5.41 2.29
C ARG A 121 21.66 4.67 1.22
N SER A 122 21.02 4.33 0.12
CA SER A 122 21.64 3.70 -1.04
C SER A 122 21.00 4.24 -2.28
N VAL A 123 21.81 4.43 -3.34
CA VAL A 123 21.40 5.23 -4.48
C VAL A 123 21.10 4.40 -5.68
N GLU A 124 19.95 4.69 -6.24
CA GLU A 124 19.74 4.59 -7.68
C GLU A 124 19.08 5.87 -8.24
N ALA A 125 19.10 6.97 -7.49
CA ALA A 125 18.61 8.26 -7.97
C ALA A 125 19.77 9.04 -8.59
N GLU A 126 19.90 8.99 -9.90
CA GLU A 126 20.80 9.87 -10.63
C GLU A 126 20.32 11.32 -10.53
N HIS A 127 21.26 12.27 -10.51
CA HIS A 127 20.95 13.68 -10.42
C HIS A 127 20.06 14.15 -11.60
N GLY A 128 18.94 14.79 -11.28
CA GLY A 128 17.98 15.33 -12.25
C GLY A 128 16.94 14.34 -12.76
N ASN A 129 16.95 13.08 -12.30
CA ASN A 129 15.91 12.13 -12.67
C ASN A 129 14.60 12.43 -11.95
N ARG A 130 13.51 12.51 -12.71
CA ARG A 130 12.16 12.49 -12.15
C ARG A 130 11.80 11.06 -11.78
N LEU A 131 11.32 10.89 -10.57
CA LEU A 131 10.95 9.59 -10.03
C LEU A 131 9.59 9.70 -9.35
N ILE A 132 8.91 8.59 -9.22
CA ILE A 132 7.72 8.47 -8.39
C ILE A 132 8.10 7.83 -7.07
N MET A 133 7.93 8.58 -5.99
CA MET A 133 8.08 8.06 -4.64
C MET A 133 6.77 7.45 -4.15
N GLY A 134 6.79 6.15 -3.93
CA GLY A 134 5.70 5.41 -3.30
C GLY A 134 5.86 5.38 -1.79
N ILE A 135 4.83 5.79 -1.05
CA ILE A 135 4.78 5.63 0.40
C ILE A 135 3.38 5.23 0.86
N ARG A 136 3.30 4.22 1.72
CA ARG A 136 2.02 3.72 2.19
C ARG A 136 1.41 4.65 3.24
N PRO A 137 0.06 4.81 3.27
CA PRO A 137 -0.64 5.66 4.23
C PRO A 137 -0.30 5.36 5.69
N GLU A 138 -0.12 4.09 6.05
CA GLU A 138 0.23 3.63 7.39
C GLU A 138 1.70 3.89 7.76
N HIS A 139 2.55 4.19 6.80
CA HIS A 139 3.96 4.55 7.03
C HIS A 139 4.15 6.06 7.22
N LEU A 140 3.10 6.86 7.01
CA LEU A 140 3.06 8.29 7.30
C LEU A 140 2.56 8.49 8.74
N GLU A 141 3.46 8.42 9.70
CA GLU A 141 3.12 8.61 11.11
C GLU A 141 3.62 9.98 11.60
N PRO A 142 2.89 10.62 12.52
CA PRO A 142 3.44 11.77 13.25
C PRO A 142 4.70 11.35 14.04
N PRO A 143 5.66 12.27 14.25
CA PRO A 143 6.82 12.01 15.09
C PRO A 143 6.40 11.56 16.49
N ARG A 144 7.00 10.50 16.99
CA ARG A 144 6.76 10.03 18.36
C ARG A 144 7.66 10.81 19.33
N PHE A 145 7.06 11.43 20.33
CA PHE A 145 7.81 12.13 21.38
C PHE A 145 8.80 11.18 22.07
N GLY A 146 10.07 11.59 22.18
CA GLY A 146 11.11 10.86 22.94
C GLY A 146 11.79 9.72 22.19
N VAL A 147 11.40 9.40 20.96
CA VAL A 147 12.11 8.43 20.11
C VAL A 147 12.98 9.21 19.12
N ARG A 148 14.31 9.06 19.20
CA ARG A 148 15.21 9.48 18.11
C ARG A 148 15.00 8.56 16.93
N SER A 149 14.06 8.94 16.09
CA SER A 149 13.78 8.26 14.83
C SER A 149 14.61 8.92 13.72
N ALA A 150 15.15 8.13 12.81
CA ALA A 150 15.72 8.64 11.56
C ALA A 150 14.64 9.10 10.56
N ARG A 151 13.40 9.29 11.05
CA ARG A 151 12.27 9.73 10.26
C ARG A 151 12.39 11.20 9.92
N ILE A 152 11.96 11.53 8.73
CA ILE A 152 12.08 12.87 8.16
C ILE A 152 10.71 13.56 8.28
N PRO A 153 10.65 14.77 8.86
CA PRO A 153 9.40 15.51 8.94
C PRO A 153 8.87 15.83 7.54
N LEU A 154 7.58 15.66 7.36
CA LEU A 154 6.83 16.03 6.17
C LEU A 154 5.62 16.83 6.60
N PRO A 155 5.73 18.17 6.69
CA PRO A 155 4.59 19.01 7.06
C PRO A 155 3.53 18.97 5.95
N ALA A 156 2.30 18.73 6.35
CA ALA A 156 1.15 18.60 5.45
C ALA A 156 -0.04 19.39 5.98
N LEU A 157 -0.94 19.76 5.10
CA LEU A 157 -2.22 20.37 5.42
C LEU A 157 -3.32 19.33 5.25
N ALA A 158 -4.13 19.07 6.28
CA ALA A 158 -5.25 18.16 6.17
C ALA A 158 -6.43 18.85 5.46
N ASP A 159 -6.81 18.32 4.30
CA ASP A 159 -7.93 18.82 3.51
C ASP A 159 -9.24 18.08 3.85
N VAL A 160 -9.18 16.76 4.05
CA VAL A 160 -10.34 15.93 4.42
C VAL A 160 -9.94 14.97 5.54
N ILE A 161 -10.87 14.75 6.47
CA ILE A 161 -10.66 13.84 7.60
C ILE A 161 -11.81 12.84 7.66
N GLU A 162 -11.48 11.56 7.62
CA GLU A 162 -12.42 10.44 7.66
C GLU A 162 -12.16 9.57 8.90
N PRO A 163 -12.87 9.78 10.01
CA PRO A 163 -12.74 8.94 11.18
C PRO A 163 -13.35 7.55 10.93
N LEU A 164 -12.55 6.49 11.05
CA LEU A 164 -12.98 5.10 10.89
C LEU A 164 -13.19 4.38 12.24
N GLY A 165 -13.05 5.09 13.36
CA GLY A 165 -13.17 4.55 14.70
C GLY A 165 -11.82 4.09 15.26
N SER A 166 -11.22 3.03 14.72
CA SER A 166 -9.87 2.57 15.12
C SER A 166 -8.76 3.46 14.58
N ASP A 167 -8.96 4.03 13.41
CA ASP A 167 -8.02 4.87 12.68
C ASP A 167 -8.73 6.14 12.16
N THR A 168 -7.95 7.08 11.71
CA THR A 168 -8.40 8.25 10.96
C THR A 168 -7.66 8.29 9.64
N LEU A 169 -8.37 8.31 8.52
CA LEU A 169 -7.77 8.63 7.23
C LEU A 169 -7.81 10.15 7.06
N ALA A 170 -6.66 10.72 6.74
CA ALA A 170 -6.54 12.14 6.44
C ALA A 170 -6.02 12.29 5.02
N LEU A 171 -6.83 12.89 4.14
CA LEU A 171 -6.35 13.38 2.86
C LEU A 171 -5.62 14.69 3.15
N CYS A 172 -4.34 14.67 2.89
CA CYS A 172 -3.44 15.78 3.18
C CYS A 172 -2.81 16.29 1.89
N ARG A 173 -2.34 17.52 1.94
CA ARG A 173 -1.60 18.14 0.86
C ARG A 173 -0.21 18.54 1.33
N VAL A 174 0.78 18.13 0.56
CA VAL A 174 2.17 18.56 0.68
C VAL A 174 2.48 19.39 -0.55
N GLU A 175 2.56 20.71 -0.36
CA GLU A 175 2.58 21.69 -1.45
C GLU A 175 1.36 21.51 -2.39
N GLU A 176 1.56 21.07 -3.62
CA GLU A 176 0.49 20.84 -4.61
C GLU A 176 0.15 19.35 -4.80
N GLN A 177 0.80 18.45 -4.06
CA GLN A 177 0.59 17.02 -4.18
C GLN A 177 -0.28 16.49 -3.05
N GLU A 178 -1.26 15.68 -3.41
CA GLU A 178 -2.16 15.01 -2.46
C GLU A 178 -1.56 13.69 -1.97
N LEU A 179 -1.80 13.40 -0.70
CA LEU A 179 -1.47 12.13 -0.08
C LEU A 179 -2.50 11.75 0.98
N THR A 180 -2.68 10.46 1.18
CA THR A 180 -3.50 9.91 2.26
C THR A 180 -2.60 9.42 3.38
N ALA A 181 -2.87 9.85 4.61
CA ALA A 181 -2.22 9.34 5.81
C ALA A 181 -3.21 8.53 6.65
N ARG A 182 -2.77 7.40 7.20
CA ARG A 182 -3.54 6.64 8.19
C ARG A 182 -2.99 6.97 9.57
N LEU A 183 -3.78 7.66 10.37
CA LEU A 183 -3.38 8.24 11.64
C LEU A 183 -4.12 7.59 12.80
N THR A 184 -3.50 7.60 13.97
CA THR A 184 -4.19 7.29 15.23
C THR A 184 -5.30 8.34 15.47
N PRO A 185 -6.48 7.93 15.95
CA PRO A 185 -7.57 8.87 16.27
C PRO A 185 -7.13 10.04 17.16
N GLY A 186 -7.63 11.23 16.86
CA GLY A 186 -7.33 12.45 17.62
C GLY A 186 -6.03 13.16 17.27
N ARG A 187 -5.31 12.70 16.23
CA ARG A 187 -4.10 13.39 15.72
C ARG A 187 -4.41 14.60 14.86
N VAL A 188 -5.54 14.58 14.21
CA VAL A 188 -6.09 15.67 13.39
C VAL A 188 -7.54 15.86 13.79
N SER A 189 -7.99 17.09 13.97
CA SER A 189 -9.31 17.38 14.49
C SER A 189 -10.26 17.94 13.45
N GLN A 190 -9.75 18.77 12.52
CA GLN A 190 -10.58 19.43 11.52
C GLN A 190 -9.81 19.69 10.22
N PRO A 191 -10.52 19.80 9.08
CA PRO A 191 -9.93 20.27 7.84
C PRO A 191 -9.29 21.64 8.02
N GLY A 192 -8.11 21.84 7.42
CA GLY A 192 -7.29 23.03 7.58
C GLY A 192 -6.23 22.93 8.67
N ASP A 193 -6.24 21.88 9.49
CA ASP A 193 -5.18 21.65 10.48
C ASP A 193 -3.85 21.27 9.80
N PHE A 194 -2.76 21.83 10.34
CA PHE A 194 -1.42 21.38 9.98
C PHE A 194 -1.09 20.09 10.71
N VAL A 195 -0.63 19.11 9.95
CA VAL A 195 -0.21 17.81 10.46
C VAL A 195 1.28 17.65 10.19
N GLU A 196 2.05 17.40 11.22
CA GLU A 196 3.44 17.00 11.07
C GLU A 196 3.50 15.50 10.85
N LEU A 197 3.52 15.09 9.58
CA LEU A 197 3.79 13.70 9.18
C LEU A 197 5.29 13.44 9.22
N SER A 198 5.68 12.19 9.22
CA SER A 198 7.08 11.80 9.11
C SER A 198 7.24 10.57 8.24
N ILE A 199 8.31 10.54 7.46
CA ILE A 199 8.68 9.47 6.54
C ILE A 199 9.86 8.70 7.11
N ASP A 200 9.78 7.37 7.08
CA ASP A 200 10.95 6.52 7.25
C ASP A 200 11.53 6.21 5.86
N PRO A 201 12.78 6.63 5.55
CA PRO A 201 13.39 6.36 4.24
C PRO A 201 13.46 4.87 3.89
N ALA A 202 13.45 3.98 4.88
CA ALA A 202 13.45 2.54 4.65
C ALA A 202 12.10 1.98 4.15
N GLN A 203 11.03 2.79 4.22
CA GLN A 203 9.67 2.42 3.80
C GLN A 203 9.26 3.08 2.48
N ILE A 204 10.19 3.74 1.82
CA ILE A 204 9.98 4.37 0.53
C ILE A 204 10.20 3.34 -0.59
N HIS A 205 9.34 3.39 -1.59
CA HIS A 205 9.54 2.72 -2.87
C HIS A 205 9.81 3.77 -3.94
N LEU A 206 10.77 3.51 -4.82
CA LEU A 206 11.06 4.38 -5.95
C LEU A 206 10.71 3.67 -7.25
N PHE A 207 10.03 4.39 -8.11
CA PHE A 207 9.63 3.91 -9.42
C PHE A 207 10.04 4.93 -10.47
N ASP A 208 10.35 4.45 -11.66
CA ASP A 208 10.53 5.29 -12.83
C ASP A 208 9.20 5.96 -13.23
N ASP A 209 9.28 7.18 -13.77
CA ASP A 209 8.11 7.95 -14.21
C ASP A 209 7.37 7.30 -15.41
#